data_a4b8cea9932a66eabf10d3e7f61bf0a5
#
_entry.id   a4b8cea9932a66eabf10d3e7f61bf0a5
#
_cell.length_a   1.000
_cell.length_b   1.000
_cell.length_c   1.000
_cell.angle_alpha   90.00
_cell.angle_beta   90.00
_cell.angle_gamma   90.00
#
_symmetry.space_group_name_H-M   'P 1'
#
loop_
_entity.id
_entity.type
_entity.pdbx_description
1 polymer ?
#
loop_
_entity_poly.entity_id
_entity_poly.type
_entity_poly.pdbx_seq_one_letter_code
_entity_poly.pdbx_strand_id
1 'polypeptide(L)'
;MNLNMNNLLKNITGIFLLTISLFSWSNSKDQEAIVNALDTLENFMDTFNSKDMDAWSETLNYPHVRLASGKVSVWDTKEDYAAVDIFDSLEASGWHHSAWVSREVILVSENKVHISTVFQRYDKDNQPTKKSQSLYIVTKENGKWGVKARSSLAP
;
A
#
# COMPACT_ATOMS: atom_id res chain seq x y z
N MET A 1 68.82 11.40 -16.66
CA MET A 1 68.24 11.43 -15.30
C MET A 1 66.79 10.92 -15.43
N ASN A 2 66.57 9.58 -15.28
CA ASN A 2 65.31 8.93 -15.47
C ASN A 2 64.59 8.91 -14.15
N LEU A 3 63.46 9.66 -14.04
CA LEU A 3 62.53 9.63 -12.91
C LEU A 3 61.57 8.47 -13.09
N ASN A 4 61.62 7.55 -12.14
CA ASN A 4 60.90 6.30 -12.10
C ASN A 4 59.41 6.56 -11.72
N MET A 5 58.49 6.39 -12.66
CA MET A 5 57.07 6.72 -12.60
C MET A 5 56.21 5.58 -12.03
N ASN A 6 56.79 4.62 -11.30
CA ASN A 6 56.09 3.39 -10.87
C ASN A 6 55.59 3.37 -9.43
N ASN A 7 55.67 4.48 -8.67
CA ASN A 7 55.25 4.47 -7.24
C ASN A 7 54.02 5.29 -6.91
N LEU A 8 53.24 5.80 -7.89
CA LEU A 8 52.08 6.64 -7.63
C LEU A 8 50.71 5.90 -7.76
N LEU A 9 50.71 4.62 -8.06
CA LEU A 9 49.48 3.86 -8.36
C LEU A 9 49.06 2.85 -7.27
N LYS A 10 49.66 2.86 -6.07
CA LYS A 10 49.35 1.85 -5.04
C LYS A 10 48.43 2.27 -3.88
N ASN A 11 47.96 3.51 -3.82
CA ASN A 11 47.20 4.00 -2.64
C ASN A 11 45.76 4.47 -2.92
N ILE A 12 45.15 4.10 -4.05
CA ILE A 12 43.76 4.53 -4.36
C ILE A 12 42.73 3.38 -4.25
N THR A 13 43.15 2.14 -3.97
CA THR A 13 42.24 0.97 -4.01
C THR A 13 41.52 0.66 -2.67
N GLY A 14 41.70 1.48 -1.63
CA GLY A 14 41.25 1.14 -0.27
C GLY A 14 39.94 1.80 0.20
N ILE A 15 39.39 2.80 -0.51
CA ILE A 15 38.30 3.62 0.05
C ILE A 15 36.92 3.39 -0.64
N PHE A 16 36.87 2.62 -1.72
CA PHE A 16 35.63 2.47 -2.51
C PHE A 16 34.70 1.31 -2.10
N LEU A 17 35.11 0.47 -1.15
CA LEU A 17 34.37 -0.75 -0.77
C LEU A 17 33.44 -0.58 0.44
N LEU A 18 33.49 0.53 1.19
CA LEU A 18 32.65 0.72 2.39
C LEU A 18 31.33 1.46 2.15
N THR A 19 31.17 2.14 1.02
CA THR A 19 29.93 2.92 0.75
C THR A 19 28.82 2.11 0.08
N ILE A 20 29.11 0.93 -0.48
CA ILE A 20 28.13 0.11 -1.20
C ILE A 20 27.21 -0.66 -0.22
N SER A 21 27.68 -0.99 0.98
CA SER A 21 26.91 -1.79 1.95
C SER A 21 25.79 -1.03 2.65
N LEU A 22 25.91 0.29 2.83
CA LEU A 22 24.87 1.10 3.50
C LEU A 22 23.68 1.41 2.57
N PHE A 23 23.92 1.56 1.28
CA PHE A 23 22.85 1.77 0.29
C PHE A 23 22.02 0.50 0.06
N SER A 24 22.63 -0.68 0.18
CA SER A 24 21.95 -1.98 0.01
C SER A 24 20.98 -2.29 1.17
N TRP A 25 21.26 -1.84 2.39
CA TRP A 25 20.42 -2.10 3.57
C TRP A 25 19.19 -1.20 3.61
N SER A 26 19.29 0.07 3.27
CA SER A 26 18.14 0.96 3.15
C SER A 26 17.18 0.45 2.07
N ASN A 27 17.70 -0.02 0.94
CA ASN A 27 16.89 -0.55 -0.17
C ASN A 27 16.21 -1.89 0.17
N SER A 28 16.78 -2.74 1.03
CA SER A 28 16.16 -4.03 1.40
C SER A 28 14.95 -3.86 2.33
N LYS A 29 15.00 -2.94 3.29
CA LYS A 29 13.89 -2.63 4.19
C LYS A 29 12.72 -1.95 3.46
N ASP A 30 13.03 -1.05 2.54
CA ASP A 30 12.04 -0.42 1.70
C ASP A 30 11.36 -1.44 0.77
N GLN A 31 12.11 -2.39 0.21
CA GLN A 31 11.55 -3.48 -0.61
C GLN A 31 10.64 -4.40 0.22
N GLU A 32 11.03 -4.77 1.43
CA GLU A 32 10.20 -5.54 2.36
C GLU A 32 8.90 -4.78 2.70
N ALA A 33 8.99 -3.47 2.98
CA ALA A 33 7.83 -2.63 3.25
C ALA A 33 6.88 -2.56 2.06
N ILE A 34 7.41 -2.41 0.84
CA ILE A 34 6.62 -2.40 -0.40
C ILE A 34 5.86 -3.71 -0.59
N VAL A 35 6.54 -4.85 -0.47
CA VAL A 35 5.92 -6.18 -0.62
C VAL A 35 4.77 -6.34 0.38
N ASN A 36 5.05 -6.12 1.68
CA ASN A 36 4.02 -6.27 2.71
C ASN A 36 2.83 -5.32 2.53
N ALA A 37 3.07 -4.08 2.10
CA ALA A 37 1.99 -3.12 1.85
C ALA A 37 1.14 -3.51 0.63
N LEU A 38 1.74 -4.03 -0.44
CA LEU A 38 1.01 -4.52 -1.62
C LEU A 38 0.21 -5.79 -1.29
N ASP A 39 0.76 -6.71 -0.49
CA ASP A 39 0.06 -7.90 -0.01
C ASP A 39 -1.12 -7.52 0.91
N THR A 40 -0.95 -6.48 1.75
CA THR A 40 -2.03 -5.93 2.56
C THR A 40 -3.18 -5.42 1.68
N LEU A 41 -2.88 -4.72 0.58
CA LEU A 41 -3.91 -4.25 -0.35
C LEU A 41 -4.56 -5.39 -1.15
N GLU A 42 -3.82 -6.46 -1.46
CA GLU A 42 -4.42 -7.64 -2.08
C GLU A 42 -5.43 -8.28 -1.14
N ASN A 43 -5.04 -8.57 0.10
CA ASN A 43 -5.92 -9.11 1.11
C ASN A 43 -7.13 -8.19 1.40
N PHE A 44 -6.92 -6.86 1.40
CA PHE A 44 -8.00 -5.88 1.52
C PHE A 44 -9.04 -6.03 0.38
N MET A 45 -8.59 -6.23 -0.86
CA MET A 45 -9.50 -6.42 -2.01
C MET A 45 -10.21 -7.77 -1.96
N ASP A 46 -9.52 -8.83 -1.59
CA ASP A 46 -10.06 -10.18 -1.51
C ASP A 46 -11.14 -10.28 -0.42
N THR A 47 -10.86 -9.76 0.77
CA THR A 47 -11.83 -9.73 1.87
C THR A 47 -13.02 -8.79 1.58
N PHE A 48 -12.80 -7.69 0.89
CA PHE A 48 -13.86 -6.83 0.40
C PHE A 48 -14.78 -7.56 -0.59
N ASN A 49 -14.20 -8.29 -1.54
CA ASN A 49 -14.96 -9.05 -2.55
C ASN A 49 -15.69 -10.26 -1.95
N SER A 50 -15.18 -10.84 -0.87
CA SER A 50 -15.88 -11.92 -0.15
C SER A 50 -17.08 -11.43 0.67
N LYS A 51 -17.24 -10.09 0.81
CA LYS A 51 -18.30 -9.44 1.61
C LYS A 51 -18.26 -9.79 3.09
N ASP A 52 -17.10 -10.20 3.57
CA ASP A 52 -16.84 -10.52 4.96
C ASP A 52 -16.36 -9.26 5.68
N MET A 53 -17.29 -8.55 6.36
CA MET A 53 -16.99 -7.32 7.09
C MET A 53 -15.96 -7.54 8.20
N ASP A 54 -15.98 -8.70 8.86
CA ASP A 54 -15.05 -9.00 9.94
C ASP A 54 -13.63 -9.18 9.39
N ALA A 55 -13.48 -10.04 8.39
CA ALA A 55 -12.19 -10.25 7.72
C ALA A 55 -11.67 -8.96 7.05
N TRP A 56 -12.56 -8.17 6.43
CA TRP A 56 -12.17 -6.92 5.79
C TRP A 56 -11.69 -5.90 6.83
N SER A 57 -12.38 -5.76 7.96
CA SER A 57 -11.98 -4.87 9.05
C SER A 57 -10.63 -5.24 9.68
N GLU A 58 -10.24 -6.53 9.64
CA GLU A 58 -8.91 -6.98 10.07
C GLU A 58 -7.77 -6.48 9.18
N THR A 59 -8.03 -6.09 7.94
CA THR A 59 -7.00 -5.56 7.04
C THR A 59 -6.62 -4.11 7.35
N LEU A 60 -7.29 -3.48 8.31
CA LEU A 60 -7.10 -2.08 8.66
C LEU A 60 -6.22 -1.91 9.91
N ASN A 61 -5.61 -0.74 10.05
CA ASN A 61 -5.02 -0.23 11.28
C ASN A 61 -5.88 0.91 11.83
N TYR A 62 -6.16 0.88 13.13
CA TYR A 62 -7.05 1.83 13.79
C TYR A 62 -6.28 2.89 14.61
N PRO A 63 -6.81 4.15 14.77
CA PRO A 63 -7.99 4.62 14.07
C PRO A 63 -7.80 4.61 12.55
N HIS A 64 -8.84 4.18 11.81
CA HIS A 64 -8.84 4.20 10.34
C HIS A 64 -9.50 5.47 9.83
N VAL A 65 -8.90 6.12 8.83
CA VAL A 65 -9.41 7.37 8.26
C VAL A 65 -9.77 7.18 6.79
N ARG A 66 -10.99 7.59 6.41
CA ARG A 66 -11.44 7.61 5.03
C ARG A 66 -11.89 9.01 4.62
N LEU A 67 -11.32 9.51 3.52
CA LEU A 67 -11.76 10.73 2.83
C LEU A 67 -12.46 10.31 1.54
N ALA A 68 -13.76 10.50 1.46
CA ALA A 68 -14.53 10.20 0.25
C ALA A 68 -15.83 11.00 0.24
N SER A 69 -16.34 11.33 -0.95
CA SER A 69 -17.62 12.00 -1.14
C SER A 69 -17.74 13.32 -0.35
N GLY A 70 -16.64 14.06 -0.22
CA GLY A 70 -16.59 15.31 0.54
C GLY A 70 -16.67 15.14 2.07
N LYS A 71 -16.56 13.91 2.58
CA LYS A 71 -16.62 13.60 4.01
C LYS A 71 -15.31 13.00 4.49
N VAL A 72 -15.01 13.26 5.77
CA VAL A 72 -13.98 12.57 6.53
C VAL A 72 -14.68 11.65 7.50
N SER A 73 -14.40 10.35 7.42
CA SER A 73 -14.89 9.35 8.36
C SER A 73 -13.70 8.80 9.14
N VAL A 74 -13.86 8.62 10.44
CA VAL A 74 -12.88 8.04 11.33
C VAL A 74 -13.55 6.93 12.11
N TRP A 75 -12.91 5.77 12.16
CA TRP A 75 -13.31 4.63 12.99
C TRP A 75 -12.17 4.34 13.94
N ASP A 76 -12.45 4.42 15.24
CA ASP A 76 -11.45 4.26 16.27
C ASP A 76 -11.08 2.79 16.51
N THR A 77 -12.04 1.89 16.27
CA THR A 77 -11.90 0.46 16.50
C THR A 77 -12.35 -0.39 15.30
N LYS A 78 -11.95 -1.66 15.33
CA LYS A 78 -12.42 -2.68 14.38
C LYS A 78 -13.95 -2.83 14.44
N GLU A 79 -14.47 -2.87 15.63
CA GLU A 79 -15.91 -3.06 15.89
C GLU A 79 -16.74 -1.91 15.30
N ASP A 80 -16.26 -0.67 15.44
CA ASP A 80 -16.91 0.51 14.84
C ASP A 80 -16.94 0.40 13.31
N TYR A 81 -15.86 -0.09 12.70
CA TYR A 81 -15.81 -0.26 11.25
C TYR A 81 -16.66 -1.44 10.77
N ALA A 82 -16.61 -2.56 11.46
CA ALA A 82 -17.38 -3.75 11.11
C ALA A 82 -18.90 -3.55 11.24
N ALA A 83 -19.33 -2.58 12.06
CA ALA A 83 -20.74 -2.20 12.18
C ALA A 83 -21.29 -1.42 10.97
N VAL A 84 -20.42 -1.01 10.02
CA VAL A 84 -20.84 -0.26 8.82
C VAL A 84 -21.29 -1.24 7.75
N ASP A 85 -22.59 -1.32 7.53
CA ASP A 85 -23.16 -2.08 6.40
C ASP A 85 -23.04 -1.27 5.10
N ILE A 86 -22.15 -1.74 4.21
CA ILE A 86 -21.98 -1.11 2.89
C ILE A 86 -22.32 -2.05 1.73
N PHE A 87 -22.39 -3.35 1.96
CA PHE A 87 -22.52 -4.32 0.89
C PHE A 87 -23.92 -4.31 0.26
N ASP A 88 -24.97 -4.19 1.05
CA ASP A 88 -26.34 -4.06 0.53
C ASP A 88 -26.48 -2.87 -0.43
N SER A 89 -25.92 -1.72 -0.04
CA SER A 89 -25.92 -0.51 -0.89
C SER A 89 -25.11 -0.67 -2.17
N LEU A 90 -23.95 -1.37 -2.10
CA LEU A 90 -23.13 -1.66 -3.26
C LEU A 90 -23.83 -2.61 -4.22
N GLU A 91 -24.43 -3.68 -3.71
CA GLU A 91 -25.17 -4.66 -4.52
C GLU A 91 -26.39 -4.02 -5.18
N ALA A 92 -27.13 -3.18 -4.45
CA ALA A 92 -28.24 -2.41 -5.02
C ALA A 92 -27.79 -1.48 -6.16
N SER A 93 -26.52 -1.05 -6.19
CA SER A 93 -25.93 -0.28 -7.28
C SER A 93 -25.46 -1.12 -8.46
N GLY A 94 -25.66 -2.45 -8.43
CA GLY A 94 -25.21 -3.40 -9.44
C GLY A 94 -23.76 -3.88 -9.27
N TRP A 95 -23.10 -3.58 -8.14
CA TRP A 95 -21.76 -4.07 -7.87
C TRP A 95 -21.78 -5.55 -7.48
N HIS A 96 -20.86 -6.32 -8.04
CA HIS A 96 -20.62 -7.72 -7.68
C HIS A 96 -19.23 -7.92 -7.09
N HIS A 97 -18.19 -7.38 -7.74
CA HIS A 97 -16.82 -7.43 -7.27
C HIS A 97 -15.98 -6.26 -7.82
N SER A 98 -14.76 -6.13 -7.32
CA SER A 98 -13.79 -5.15 -7.76
C SER A 98 -12.44 -5.83 -8.06
N ALA A 99 -11.64 -5.19 -8.92
CA ALA A 99 -10.26 -5.62 -9.16
C ALA A 99 -9.34 -4.41 -9.26
N TRP A 100 -8.08 -4.60 -8.89
CA TRP A 100 -7.05 -3.62 -9.12
C TRP A 100 -6.73 -3.49 -10.62
N VAL A 101 -6.69 -2.27 -11.12
CA VAL A 101 -6.16 -1.95 -12.46
C VAL A 101 -4.69 -1.59 -12.36
N SER A 102 -4.34 -0.81 -11.33
CA SER A 102 -2.94 -0.47 -11.02
C SER A 102 -2.77 -0.17 -9.53
N ARG A 103 -1.56 -0.43 -9.04
CA ARG A 103 -1.08 -0.05 -7.71
C ARG A 103 0.35 0.45 -7.86
N GLU A 104 0.55 1.75 -7.65
CA GLU A 104 1.83 2.43 -7.80
C GLU A 104 2.30 2.96 -6.44
N VAL A 105 3.45 2.49 -5.97
CA VAL A 105 4.09 3.01 -4.76
C VAL A 105 4.67 4.39 -5.06
N ILE A 106 4.22 5.41 -4.31
CA ILE A 106 4.64 6.79 -4.50
C ILE A 106 5.55 7.31 -3.39
N LEU A 107 5.42 6.77 -2.18
CA LEU A 107 6.31 7.06 -1.05
C LEU A 107 6.51 5.79 -0.23
N VAL A 108 7.72 5.56 0.26
CA VAL A 108 8.06 4.40 1.08
C VAL A 108 8.96 4.78 2.25
N SER A 109 8.72 4.13 3.37
CA SER A 109 9.61 4.04 4.52
C SER A 109 9.44 2.66 5.18
N GLU A 110 10.31 2.30 6.11
CA GLU A 110 10.32 1.00 6.80
C GLU A 110 8.94 0.58 7.36
N ASN A 111 8.12 1.55 7.80
CA ASN A 111 6.84 1.30 8.47
C ASN A 111 5.63 1.96 7.81
N LYS A 112 5.80 2.57 6.64
CA LYS A 112 4.72 3.28 5.95
C LYS A 112 4.95 3.33 4.46
N VAL A 113 3.90 2.99 3.70
CA VAL A 113 3.90 3.05 2.24
C VAL A 113 2.65 3.79 1.78
N HIS A 114 2.84 4.74 0.86
CA HIS A 114 1.75 5.41 0.17
C HIS A 114 1.61 4.82 -1.23
N ILE A 115 0.39 4.43 -1.59
CA ILE A 115 0.12 3.71 -2.84
C ILE A 115 -1.02 4.41 -3.58
N SER A 116 -0.72 4.93 -4.76
CA SER A 116 -1.72 5.39 -5.72
C SER A 116 -2.33 4.18 -6.42
N THR A 117 -3.65 4.13 -6.47
CA THR A 117 -4.35 2.97 -7.02
C THR A 117 -5.42 3.37 -8.02
N VAL A 118 -5.68 2.49 -8.96
CA VAL A 118 -6.87 2.49 -9.80
C VAL A 118 -7.55 1.14 -9.63
N PHE A 119 -8.85 1.15 -9.35
CA PHE A 119 -9.65 -0.06 -9.30
C PHE A 119 -10.86 0.03 -10.21
N GLN A 120 -11.32 -1.12 -10.68
CA GLN A 120 -12.49 -1.29 -11.52
C GLN A 120 -13.54 -2.08 -10.74
N ARG A 121 -14.79 -1.64 -10.78
CA ARG A 121 -15.96 -2.39 -10.32
C ARG A 121 -16.59 -3.16 -11.48
N TYR A 122 -17.15 -4.32 -11.17
CA TYR A 122 -17.80 -5.21 -12.11
C TYR A 122 -19.19 -5.60 -11.57
N ASP A 123 -20.11 -5.83 -12.49
CA ASP A 123 -21.40 -6.43 -12.21
C ASP A 123 -21.32 -7.96 -12.17
N LYS A 124 -22.48 -8.63 -11.96
CA LYS A 124 -22.61 -10.09 -11.90
C LYS A 124 -22.26 -10.80 -13.22
N ASP A 125 -22.36 -10.10 -14.36
CA ASP A 125 -22.08 -10.61 -15.69
C ASP A 125 -20.62 -10.28 -16.10
N ASN A 126 -19.79 -9.89 -15.12
CA ASN A 126 -18.38 -9.52 -15.29
C ASN A 126 -18.18 -8.32 -16.24
N GLN A 127 -19.20 -7.45 -16.37
CA GLN A 127 -19.07 -6.24 -17.16
C GLN A 127 -18.50 -5.09 -16.30
N PRO A 128 -17.55 -4.32 -16.82
CA PRO A 128 -16.99 -3.19 -16.09
C PRO A 128 -18.05 -2.10 -15.93
N THR A 129 -18.26 -1.64 -14.69
CA THR A 129 -19.24 -0.59 -14.37
C THR A 129 -18.57 0.74 -14.04
N LYS A 130 -17.75 0.80 -13.00
CA LYS A 130 -17.13 2.02 -12.51
C LYS A 130 -15.64 1.85 -12.25
N LYS A 131 -14.83 2.74 -12.81
CA LYS A 131 -13.41 2.89 -12.51
C LYS A 131 -13.19 4.07 -11.57
N SER A 132 -12.37 3.91 -10.55
CA SER A 132 -12.09 4.97 -9.56
C SER A 132 -10.63 4.95 -9.14
N GLN A 133 -10.15 6.11 -8.72
CA GLN A 133 -8.81 6.32 -8.19
C GLN A 133 -8.86 6.48 -6.67
N SER A 134 -7.82 6.02 -6.00
CA SER A 134 -7.66 6.20 -4.55
C SER A 134 -6.18 6.27 -4.18
N LEU A 135 -5.91 6.95 -3.09
CA LEU A 135 -4.63 6.92 -2.41
C LEU A 135 -4.79 6.12 -1.11
N TYR A 136 -3.96 5.11 -0.92
CA TYR A 136 -3.89 4.33 0.31
C TYR A 136 -2.63 4.66 1.08
N ILE A 137 -2.76 4.76 2.40
CA ILE A 137 -1.64 4.84 3.34
C ILE A 137 -1.68 3.56 4.16
N VAL A 138 -0.68 2.68 3.91
CA VAL A 138 -0.53 1.41 4.60
C VAL A 138 0.60 1.55 5.60
N THR A 139 0.35 1.13 6.84
CA THR A 139 1.31 1.27 7.95
C THR A 139 1.58 -0.07 8.62
N LYS A 140 2.78 -0.20 9.19
CA LYS A 140 3.11 -1.29 10.11
C LYS A 140 2.99 -0.79 11.54
N GLU A 141 2.03 -1.31 12.29
CA GLU A 141 1.76 -0.94 13.68
C GLU A 141 1.72 -2.22 14.54
N ASN A 142 2.50 -2.25 15.61
CA ASN A 142 2.61 -3.43 16.50
C ASN A 142 2.95 -4.73 15.75
N GLY A 143 3.79 -4.63 14.70
CA GLY A 143 4.19 -5.77 13.88
C GLY A 143 3.22 -6.16 12.77
N LYS A 144 2.02 -5.58 12.72
CA LYS A 144 0.98 -5.83 11.72
C LYS A 144 0.98 -4.74 10.65
N TRP A 145 0.95 -5.11 9.38
CA TRP A 145 0.64 -4.22 8.28
C TRP A 145 -0.88 -4.09 8.10
N GLY A 146 -1.36 -2.87 7.89
CA GLY A 146 -2.79 -2.58 7.68
C GLY A 146 -3.02 -1.22 7.03
N VAL A 147 -4.20 -1.06 6.42
CA VAL A 147 -4.60 0.21 5.81
C VAL A 147 -4.95 1.21 6.91
N LYS A 148 -4.13 2.25 7.09
CA LYS A 148 -4.35 3.31 8.08
C LYS A 148 -5.27 4.40 7.58
N ALA A 149 -5.10 4.77 6.31
CA ALA A 149 -5.94 5.80 5.71
C ALA A 149 -6.17 5.55 4.22
N ARG A 150 -7.30 6.06 3.73
CA ARG A 150 -7.67 6.02 2.33
C ARG A 150 -8.32 7.34 1.90
N SER A 151 -7.80 7.96 0.83
CA SER A 151 -8.50 8.99 0.09
C SER A 151 -9.06 8.39 -1.19
N SER A 152 -10.36 8.51 -1.45
CA SER A 152 -11.01 7.87 -2.59
C SER A 152 -11.84 8.87 -3.38
N LEU A 153 -11.71 8.81 -4.71
CA LEU A 153 -12.59 9.51 -5.64
C LEU A 153 -13.88 8.71 -5.95
N ALA A 154 -14.00 7.48 -5.43
CA ALA A 154 -15.28 6.78 -5.39
C ALA A 154 -16.19 7.44 -4.34
N PRO A 155 -17.52 7.51 -4.60
CA PRO A 155 -18.49 8.03 -3.65
C PRO A 155 -18.55 7.23 -2.37
#